data_24f805ec6717686e23a52aeac279609c
#
_entry.id   24f805ec6717686e23a52aeac279609c
#
_cell.length_a   1.000
_cell.length_b   1.000
_cell.length_c   1.000
_cell.angle_alpha   90.00
_cell.angle_beta   90.00
_cell.angle_gamma   90.00
#
_symmetry.space_group_name_H-M   'P 1'
#
loop_
_entity.id
_entity.type
_entity.pdbx_description
1 polymer ?
#
loop_
_entity_poly.entity_id
_entity_poly.type
_entity_poly.pdbx_seq_one_letter_code
_entity_poly.pdbx_strand_id
1 'polypeptide(L)'
;NYDDSAGFIGECIYLTYDCTSIGDGVWSDEAMGLFPDWQEAMHGIPWEGEWVFNVPGTIIEPGSGVPYGVHHVDWVSMEGMPSWATTTSFVEGEEMYASTQHCIAAFGTPTVPGTYEVTAIGEVFISIFGQPFTTGEQSFSATLEVMANPNPIPGCTYPLANNYLSYATLDDGACEYWGCTDADAANFNPFANVDDGTCGESCDPAGDSTCQADNDGDGIITVSDLLILLGEFGSACE
;
A
#
# COMPACT_ATOMS: atom_id res chain seq x y z
N ASN A 1 16.44 16.59 7.03
CA ASN A 1 17.12 16.50 5.73
C ASN A 1 16.77 15.13 5.14
N TYR A 2 15.71 15.08 4.39
CA TYR A 2 15.33 13.91 3.58
C TYR A 2 16.28 13.88 2.37
N ASP A 3 17.05 12.83 2.22
CA ASP A 3 17.88 12.59 1.04
C ASP A 3 17.07 11.78 0.02
N ASP A 4 16.62 12.45 -1.03
CA ASP A 4 15.77 11.93 -2.11
C ASP A 4 16.57 11.07 -3.13
N SER A 5 17.77 10.62 -2.78
CA SER A 5 18.67 9.86 -3.67
C SER A 5 18.75 8.36 -3.39
N ALA A 6 17.94 7.81 -2.48
CA ALA A 6 17.90 6.38 -2.22
C ALA A 6 17.07 5.67 -3.29
N GLY A 7 17.74 5.29 -4.37
CA GLY A 7 17.21 4.34 -5.35
C GLY A 7 16.81 3.03 -4.65
N PHE A 8 15.60 2.59 -4.88
CA PHE A 8 15.08 1.29 -4.46
C PHE A 8 15.94 0.17 -5.04
N ILE A 9 16.91 -0.30 -4.28
CA ILE A 9 17.53 -1.60 -4.49
C ILE A 9 17.03 -2.49 -3.36
N GLY A 10 16.27 -3.53 -3.74
CA GLY A 10 15.58 -4.42 -2.80
C GLY A 10 16.53 -5.18 -1.88
N GLU A 11 16.85 -4.58 -0.76
CA GLU A 11 17.22 -5.29 0.45
C GLU A 11 16.12 -5.03 1.46
N CYS A 12 15.45 -6.11 1.90
CA CYS A 12 14.59 -6.05 3.06
C CYS A 12 15.45 -5.60 4.24
N ILE A 13 15.46 -4.30 4.53
CA ILE A 13 15.95 -3.81 5.79
C ILE A 13 14.90 -4.29 6.80
N TYR A 14 15.22 -5.36 7.51
CA TYR A 14 14.54 -5.66 8.76
C TYR A 14 14.90 -4.51 9.71
N LEU A 15 14.07 -3.49 9.72
CA LEU A 15 14.08 -2.51 10.78
C LEU A 15 13.66 -3.30 12.04
N THR A 16 14.62 -3.65 12.86
CA THR A 16 14.35 -4.05 14.24
C THR A 16 13.84 -2.80 14.93
N TYR A 17 12.53 -2.55 14.84
CA TYR A 17 11.91 -1.52 15.65
C TYR A 17 12.07 -1.93 17.10
N ASP A 18 12.90 -1.19 17.80
CA ASP A 18 13.03 -1.28 19.23
C ASP A 18 11.86 -0.47 19.83
N CYS A 19 10.94 -1.14 20.51
CA CYS A 19 9.80 -0.50 21.20
C CYS A 19 10.19 0.56 22.25
N THR A 20 11.45 0.89 22.37
CA THR A 20 11.96 1.89 23.32
C THR A 20 11.48 3.31 23.05
N SER A 21 10.93 3.60 21.87
CA SER A 21 10.34 4.93 21.55
C SER A 21 8.97 5.16 22.20
N ILE A 22 8.25 4.09 22.51
CA ILE A 22 6.99 4.16 23.27
C ILE A 22 7.40 4.17 24.74
N GLY A 23 7.53 5.37 25.30
CA GLY A 23 8.13 5.63 26.62
C GLY A 23 7.69 4.66 27.72
N ASP A 24 8.57 4.44 28.69
CA ASP A 24 8.51 3.55 29.87
C ASP A 24 7.29 3.77 30.81
N GLY A 25 6.18 4.19 30.31
CA GLY A 25 5.09 4.52 31.18
C GLY A 25 3.74 4.21 30.63
N VAL A 26 3.07 3.32 31.31
CA VAL A 26 1.61 3.13 31.36
C VAL A 26 1.10 1.84 30.73
N TRP A 27 1.90 0.83 30.59
CA TRP A 27 1.32 -0.48 30.30
C TRP A 27 1.06 -1.18 31.63
N SER A 28 -0.21 -1.28 32.04
CA SER A 28 -0.53 -2.14 33.17
C SER A 28 -0.23 -3.58 32.77
N ASP A 29 0.53 -4.31 33.56
CA ASP A 29 0.78 -5.75 33.40
C ASP A 29 -0.52 -6.58 33.36
N GLU A 30 -1.67 -5.94 33.45
CA GLU A 30 -2.98 -6.54 33.66
C GLU A 30 -3.86 -6.57 32.40
N ALA A 31 -3.53 -5.83 31.32
CA ALA A 31 -4.39 -5.76 30.15
C ALA A 31 -3.74 -6.38 28.91
N MET A 32 -4.43 -7.35 28.29
CA MET A 32 -4.10 -7.85 26.97
C MET A 32 -4.68 -6.90 25.90
N GLY A 33 -3.88 -6.57 24.88
CA GLY A 33 -4.40 -5.78 23.78
C GLY A 33 -3.38 -4.92 23.06
N LEU A 34 -3.90 -4.08 22.14
CA LEU A 34 -3.15 -3.06 21.40
C LEU A 34 -3.07 -1.75 22.19
N PHE A 35 -1.88 -1.19 22.27
CA PHE A 35 -1.63 0.10 22.92
C PHE A 35 -0.69 0.98 22.09
N PRO A 36 -0.93 2.31 22.05
CA PRO A 36 -2.10 2.99 22.62
C PRO A 36 -3.40 2.56 21.93
N ASP A 37 -4.51 2.68 22.63
CA ASP A 37 -5.84 2.39 22.09
C ASP A 37 -6.33 3.46 21.09
N TRP A 38 -5.59 4.55 20.97
CA TRP A 38 -5.89 5.64 20.06
C TRP A 38 -4.64 6.33 19.50
N GLN A 39 -4.63 6.60 18.18
CA GLN A 39 -3.57 7.30 17.46
C GLN A 39 -4.16 8.34 16.50
N GLU A 40 -3.37 9.37 16.21
CA GLU A 40 -3.72 10.44 15.28
C GLU A 40 -2.80 10.47 14.07
N ALA A 41 -3.38 10.78 12.91
CA ALA A 41 -2.68 11.07 11.68
C ALA A 41 -3.31 12.27 10.99
N MET A 42 -2.64 12.88 10.02
CA MET A 42 -3.17 14.00 9.26
C MET A 42 -3.17 13.70 7.77
N HIS A 43 -4.30 13.97 7.11
CA HIS A 43 -4.46 13.78 5.67
C HIS A 43 -3.35 14.48 4.88
N GLY A 44 -2.67 13.72 4.01
CA GLY A 44 -1.61 14.20 3.13
C GLY A 44 -0.25 14.44 3.80
N ILE A 45 -0.10 14.14 5.08
CA ILE A 45 1.18 14.23 5.78
C ILE A 45 1.71 12.82 6.03
N PRO A 46 2.96 12.51 5.67
CA PRO A 46 3.57 11.23 6.02
C PRO A 46 3.44 10.96 7.52
N TRP A 47 2.99 9.78 7.84
CA TRP A 47 2.70 9.35 9.20
C TRP A 47 3.42 8.05 9.52
N GLU A 48 3.92 7.96 10.73
CA GLU A 48 4.46 6.76 11.33
C GLU A 48 3.79 6.58 12.69
N GLY A 49 3.28 5.39 12.94
CA GLY A 49 2.65 5.02 14.19
C GLY A 49 3.15 3.66 14.66
N GLU A 50 3.12 3.47 15.97
CA GLU A 50 3.53 2.23 16.60
C GLU A 50 2.44 1.76 17.55
N TRP A 51 2.11 0.48 17.50
CA TRP A 51 1.33 -0.20 18.51
C TRP A 51 2.18 -1.24 19.23
N VAL A 52 1.89 -1.41 20.49
CA VAL A 52 2.42 -2.52 21.27
C VAL A 52 1.28 -3.50 21.51
N PHE A 53 1.45 -4.73 21.09
CA PHE A 53 0.59 -5.82 21.54
C PHE A 53 1.15 -6.38 22.85
N ASN A 54 0.39 -6.16 23.94
CA ASN A 54 0.76 -6.60 25.26
C ASN A 54 0.14 -7.95 25.58
N VAL A 55 0.96 -8.92 25.99
CA VAL A 55 0.55 -10.24 26.46
C VAL A 55 0.82 -10.32 27.96
N PRO A 56 -0.19 -10.09 28.84
CA PRO A 56 0.01 -10.12 30.28
C PRO A 56 0.31 -11.53 30.78
N GLY A 57 0.87 -11.63 31.98
CA GLY A 57 1.09 -12.92 32.63
C GLY A 57 -0.20 -13.62 33.09
N THR A 58 -1.26 -12.83 33.34
CA THR A 58 -2.57 -13.33 33.80
C THR A 58 -3.70 -12.52 33.20
N ILE A 59 -4.82 -13.18 32.95
CA ILE A 59 -6.09 -12.54 32.57
C ILE A 59 -7.20 -12.91 33.56
N ILE A 60 -8.18 -12.02 33.75
CA ILE A 60 -9.32 -12.26 34.62
C ILE A 60 -10.52 -12.63 33.72
N GLU A 61 -11.13 -13.79 33.98
CA GLU A 61 -12.33 -14.20 33.25
C GLU A 61 -13.50 -13.23 33.51
N PRO A 62 -14.09 -12.65 32.45
CA PRO A 62 -15.26 -11.81 32.59
C PRO A 62 -16.43 -12.60 33.20
N GLY A 63 -16.93 -12.17 34.37
CA GLY A 63 -18.09 -12.76 35.03
C GLY A 63 -17.78 -13.62 36.25
N SER A 64 -16.71 -14.42 36.27
CA SER A 64 -16.32 -15.20 37.45
C SER A 64 -15.30 -14.46 38.32
N GLY A 65 -14.51 -13.55 37.73
CA GLY A 65 -13.41 -12.86 38.42
C GLY A 65 -12.21 -13.79 38.72
N VAL A 66 -12.17 -14.99 38.14
CA VAL A 66 -11.09 -15.95 38.39
C VAL A 66 -9.88 -15.57 37.51
N PRO A 67 -8.68 -15.43 38.10
CA PRO A 67 -7.47 -15.22 37.31
C PRO A 67 -6.98 -16.52 36.68
N TYR A 68 -6.62 -16.46 35.38
CA TYR A 68 -5.95 -17.53 34.66
C TYR A 68 -4.58 -17.05 34.20
N GLY A 69 -3.55 -17.89 34.35
CA GLY A 69 -2.26 -17.63 33.74
C GLY A 69 -2.34 -17.70 32.22
N VAL A 70 -1.83 -16.71 31.54
CA VAL A 70 -1.64 -16.77 30.09
C VAL A 70 -0.44 -17.69 29.80
N HIS A 71 -0.55 -18.53 28.76
CA HIS A 71 0.58 -19.31 28.27
C HIS A 71 1.26 -18.59 27.10
N HIS A 72 0.51 -18.32 26.04
CA HIS A 72 0.91 -17.56 24.86
C HIS A 72 -0.32 -17.09 24.08
N VAL A 73 -0.08 -16.26 23.08
CA VAL A 73 -1.04 -15.90 22.04
C VAL A 73 -0.40 -16.23 20.70
N ASP A 74 -1.12 -16.96 19.86
CA ASP A 74 -0.73 -17.16 18.47
C ASP A 74 -1.30 -16.02 17.64
N TRP A 75 -0.43 -15.32 16.90
CA TRP A 75 -0.85 -14.25 16.01
C TRP A 75 -1.64 -14.81 14.82
N VAL A 76 -2.80 -14.22 14.55
CA VAL A 76 -3.64 -14.59 13.39
C VAL A 76 -3.55 -13.51 12.32
N SER A 77 -4.01 -12.30 12.61
CA SER A 77 -4.04 -11.21 11.63
C SER A 77 -4.16 -9.83 12.26
N MET A 78 -3.98 -8.82 11.41
CA MET A 78 -4.34 -7.43 11.71
C MET A 78 -5.31 -6.94 10.64
N GLU A 79 -6.47 -6.44 11.06
CA GLU A 79 -7.55 -5.99 10.20
C GLU A 79 -7.84 -4.51 10.40
N GLY A 80 -8.59 -3.92 9.47
CA GLY A 80 -9.07 -2.54 9.57
C GLY A 80 -8.02 -1.47 9.26
N MET A 81 -6.79 -1.85 8.92
CA MET A 81 -5.78 -0.87 8.46
C MET A 81 -6.22 -0.23 7.15
N PRO A 82 -6.12 1.10 7.02
CA PRO A 82 -6.42 1.77 5.77
C PRO A 82 -5.43 1.37 4.67
N SER A 83 -5.90 1.34 3.41
CA SER A 83 -5.13 0.88 2.25
C SER A 83 -3.87 1.69 1.92
N TRP A 84 -3.75 2.91 2.47
CA TRP A 84 -2.56 3.75 2.33
C TRP A 84 -1.47 3.42 3.36
N ALA A 85 -1.78 2.66 4.41
CA ALA A 85 -0.84 2.28 5.46
C ALA A 85 -0.22 0.91 5.19
N THR A 86 1.07 0.81 5.45
CA THR A 86 1.82 -0.44 5.46
C THR A 86 2.19 -0.76 6.89
N THR A 87 2.02 -2.00 7.31
CA THR A 87 2.39 -2.46 8.66
C THR A 87 3.56 -3.44 8.61
N THR A 88 4.39 -3.39 9.66
CA THR A 88 5.21 -4.54 10.01
C THR A 88 4.32 -5.49 10.81
N SER A 89 3.89 -6.58 10.21
CA SER A 89 3.07 -7.58 10.89
C SER A 89 3.89 -8.80 11.26
N PHE A 90 3.42 -9.50 12.30
CA PHE A 90 3.91 -10.81 12.64
C PHE A 90 3.51 -11.85 11.60
N VAL A 91 4.20 -12.98 11.62
CA VAL A 91 3.83 -14.13 10.78
C VAL A 91 2.65 -14.84 11.45
N GLU A 92 1.64 -15.24 10.66
CA GLU A 92 0.54 -16.07 11.16
C GLU A 92 1.07 -17.32 11.89
N GLY A 93 0.57 -17.55 13.09
CA GLY A 93 1.02 -18.62 13.98
C GLY A 93 2.29 -18.30 14.77
N GLU A 94 2.78 -17.06 14.75
CA GLU A 94 3.89 -16.64 15.65
C GLU A 94 3.41 -16.62 17.10
N GLU A 95 4.14 -17.36 17.95
CA GLU A 95 3.81 -17.47 19.38
C GLU A 95 4.35 -16.25 20.17
N MET A 96 3.44 -15.52 20.81
CA MET A 96 3.75 -14.41 21.71
C MET A 96 3.53 -14.85 23.16
N TYR A 97 4.63 -15.02 23.90
CA TYR A 97 4.57 -15.58 25.25
C TYR A 97 4.04 -14.61 26.30
N ALA A 98 3.52 -15.16 27.39
CA ALA A 98 3.05 -14.40 28.54
C ALA A 98 4.14 -13.48 29.11
N SER A 99 3.73 -12.30 29.58
CA SER A 99 4.60 -11.24 30.10
C SER A 99 5.58 -10.68 29.06
N THR A 100 5.17 -10.65 27.78
CA THR A 100 5.95 -10.04 26.70
C THR A 100 5.16 -8.93 26.00
N GLN A 101 5.90 -8.06 25.32
CA GLN A 101 5.36 -6.98 24.52
C GLN A 101 5.93 -7.08 23.10
N HIS A 102 5.08 -6.86 22.10
CA HIS A 102 5.41 -7.00 20.69
C HIS A 102 5.05 -5.74 19.94
N CYS A 103 5.99 -5.17 19.19
CA CYS A 103 5.81 -3.94 18.45
C CYS A 103 5.22 -4.19 17.06
N ILE A 104 4.26 -3.37 16.70
CA ILE A 104 3.71 -3.26 15.35
C ILE A 104 3.94 -1.82 14.90
N ALA A 105 4.79 -1.62 13.89
CA ALA A 105 4.94 -0.32 13.28
C ALA A 105 4.03 -0.22 12.04
N ALA A 106 3.48 0.97 11.84
CA ALA A 106 2.73 1.30 10.64
C ALA A 106 3.18 2.64 10.08
N PHE A 107 3.25 2.74 8.77
CA PHE A 107 3.68 3.94 8.09
C PHE A 107 2.95 4.14 6.77
N GLY A 108 2.84 5.38 6.33
CA GLY A 108 2.20 5.74 5.08
C GLY A 108 1.77 7.20 5.04
N THR A 109 1.13 7.59 3.95
CA THR A 109 0.55 8.92 3.82
C THR A 109 -0.97 8.80 3.75
N PRO A 110 -1.71 9.31 4.75
CA PRO A 110 -3.16 9.26 4.77
C PRO A 110 -3.78 9.95 3.56
N THR A 111 -4.61 9.23 2.80
CA THR A 111 -5.28 9.73 1.60
C THR A 111 -6.75 10.07 1.82
N VAL A 112 -7.35 9.59 2.91
CA VAL A 112 -8.75 9.81 3.24
C VAL A 112 -8.88 10.11 4.74
N PRO A 113 -9.44 11.27 5.13
CA PRO A 113 -9.78 11.55 6.52
C PRO A 113 -10.90 10.62 7.02
N GLY A 114 -10.82 10.25 8.29
CA GLY A 114 -11.83 9.39 8.92
C GLY A 114 -11.28 8.66 10.13
N THR A 115 -12.16 7.89 10.76
CA THR A 115 -11.81 7.04 11.90
C THR A 115 -11.73 5.60 11.44
N TYR A 116 -10.62 4.96 11.71
CA TYR A 116 -10.35 3.57 11.36
C TYR A 116 -10.22 2.75 12.64
N GLU A 117 -10.98 1.67 12.75
CA GLU A 117 -10.82 0.70 13.82
C GLU A 117 -9.82 -0.37 13.35
N VAL A 118 -8.67 -0.38 14.00
CA VAL A 118 -7.59 -1.33 13.74
C VAL A 118 -7.71 -2.46 14.74
N THR A 119 -7.73 -3.70 14.27
CA THR A 119 -8.00 -4.87 15.12
C THR A 119 -6.90 -5.91 14.93
N ALA A 120 -6.22 -6.24 16.02
CA ALA A 120 -5.35 -7.41 16.10
C ALA A 120 -6.19 -8.64 16.49
N ILE A 121 -5.98 -9.75 15.80
CA ILE A 121 -6.63 -11.02 16.08
C ILE A 121 -5.56 -12.02 16.49
N GLY A 122 -5.77 -12.68 17.63
CA GLY A 122 -4.88 -13.71 18.15
C GLY A 122 -5.66 -14.84 18.81
N GLU A 123 -5.16 -16.06 18.69
CA GLU A 123 -5.67 -17.20 19.44
C GLU A 123 -4.99 -17.26 20.82
N VAL A 124 -5.80 -17.10 21.87
CA VAL A 124 -5.29 -16.99 23.25
C VAL A 124 -5.26 -18.35 23.93
N PHE A 125 -4.10 -18.70 24.49
CA PHE A 125 -3.89 -19.92 25.26
C PHE A 125 -3.67 -19.60 26.73
N ILE A 126 -4.46 -20.24 27.59
CA ILE A 126 -4.28 -20.17 29.05
C ILE A 126 -3.53 -21.39 29.56
N SER A 127 -2.83 -21.25 30.67
CA SER A 127 -2.09 -22.33 31.31
C SER A 127 -2.99 -23.05 32.33
N ILE A 128 -3.26 -24.33 32.09
CA ILE A 128 -3.95 -25.21 33.05
C ILE A 128 -3.03 -26.35 33.38
N PHE A 129 -2.59 -26.45 34.66
CA PHE A 129 -1.60 -27.42 35.12
C PHE A 129 -0.30 -27.42 34.29
N GLY A 130 0.10 -26.24 33.78
CA GLY A 130 1.30 -26.07 32.95
C GLY A 130 1.16 -26.54 31.51
N GLN A 131 -0.06 -26.84 31.06
CA GLN A 131 -0.35 -27.15 29.67
C GLN A 131 -1.18 -26.01 29.01
N PRO A 132 -0.94 -25.69 27.73
CA PRO A 132 -1.71 -24.69 26.99
C PRO A 132 -3.12 -25.24 26.65
N PHE A 133 -4.13 -24.42 26.90
CA PHE A 133 -5.50 -24.65 26.50
C PHE A 133 -6.01 -23.42 25.78
N THR A 134 -6.49 -23.59 24.55
CA THR A 134 -7.04 -22.48 23.77
C THR A 134 -8.35 -21.96 24.35
N THR A 135 -8.52 -20.65 24.36
CA THR A 135 -9.78 -19.97 24.63
C THR A 135 -10.47 -19.54 23.32
N GLY A 136 -9.84 -19.84 22.18
CA GLY A 136 -10.25 -19.41 20.85
C GLY A 136 -9.68 -18.03 20.47
N GLU A 137 -10.03 -17.60 19.28
CA GLU A 137 -9.64 -16.29 18.77
C GLU A 137 -10.26 -15.16 19.57
N GLN A 138 -9.46 -14.15 19.84
CA GLN A 138 -9.85 -12.92 20.50
C GLN A 138 -9.44 -11.73 19.63
N SER A 139 -10.26 -10.68 19.67
CA SER A 139 -10.04 -9.44 18.90
C SER A 139 -9.69 -8.29 19.86
N PHE A 140 -8.67 -7.53 19.49
CA PHE A 140 -8.15 -6.40 20.26
C PHE A 140 -8.10 -5.18 19.37
N SER A 141 -8.98 -4.21 19.61
CA SER A 141 -9.11 -3.02 18.75
C SER A 141 -8.42 -1.82 19.31
N ALA A 142 -7.90 -0.99 18.40
CA ALA A 142 -7.42 0.36 18.63
C ALA A 142 -8.00 1.29 17.56
N THR A 143 -8.00 2.59 17.83
CA THR A 143 -8.53 3.60 16.91
C THR A 143 -7.39 4.39 16.27
N LEU A 144 -7.43 4.53 14.95
CA LEU A 144 -6.61 5.48 14.20
C LEU A 144 -7.52 6.59 13.65
N GLU A 145 -7.34 7.81 14.12
CA GLU A 145 -8.07 8.97 13.62
C GLU A 145 -7.23 9.75 12.61
N VAL A 146 -7.69 9.83 11.37
CA VAL A 146 -7.09 10.66 10.33
C VAL A 146 -7.83 11.98 10.25
N MET A 147 -7.22 13.02 10.76
CA MET A 147 -7.78 14.38 10.72
C MET A 147 -7.68 14.98 9.32
N ALA A 148 -8.69 15.77 8.92
CA ALA A 148 -8.60 16.57 7.72
C ALA A 148 -7.49 17.62 7.86
N ASN A 149 -6.60 17.71 6.86
CA ASN A 149 -5.58 18.74 6.85
C ASN A 149 -6.23 20.09 6.49
N PRO A 150 -6.17 21.10 7.37
CA PRO A 150 -6.76 22.40 7.10
C PRO A 150 -5.99 23.20 6.04
N ASN A 151 -4.75 22.83 5.75
CA ASN A 151 -3.95 23.47 4.71
C ASN A 151 -4.12 22.66 3.42
N PRO A 152 -4.57 23.29 2.32
CA PRO A 152 -4.71 22.58 1.06
C PRO A 152 -3.34 22.11 0.55
N ILE A 153 -3.29 20.86 0.12
CA ILE A 153 -2.11 20.26 -0.50
C ILE A 153 -2.30 20.36 -2.01
N PRO A 154 -1.52 21.22 -2.70
CA PRO A 154 -1.65 21.35 -4.15
C PRO A 154 -1.08 20.13 -4.86
N GLY A 155 -1.68 19.77 -5.98
CA GLY A 155 -1.25 18.67 -6.84
C GLY A 155 -2.37 18.20 -7.75
N CYS A 156 -2.06 17.33 -8.69
CA CYS A 156 -3.08 16.77 -9.58
C CYS A 156 -4.04 15.83 -8.82
N THR A 157 -5.34 16.15 -8.84
CA THR A 157 -6.38 15.37 -8.14
C THR A 157 -7.12 14.39 -9.05
N TYR A 158 -6.76 14.30 -10.33
CA TYR A 158 -7.43 13.43 -11.30
C TYR A 158 -6.72 12.06 -11.38
N PRO A 159 -7.40 10.95 -11.04
CA PRO A 159 -6.78 9.62 -10.96
C PRO A 159 -6.23 9.08 -12.28
N LEU A 160 -6.66 9.63 -13.42
CA LEU A 160 -6.20 9.22 -14.75
C LEU A 160 -4.97 10.00 -15.23
N ALA A 161 -4.53 11.01 -14.50
CA ALA A 161 -3.34 11.77 -14.84
C ALA A 161 -2.07 10.98 -14.46
N ASN A 162 -1.02 11.13 -15.26
CA ASN A 162 0.26 10.46 -15.05
C ASN A 162 0.98 10.93 -13.78
N ASN A 163 0.73 12.18 -13.36
CA ASN A 163 1.24 12.77 -12.13
C ASN A 163 0.16 12.90 -11.04
N TYR A 164 -0.85 11.99 -11.05
CA TYR A 164 -1.86 11.94 -10.00
C TYR A 164 -1.25 11.82 -8.62
N LEU A 165 -1.71 12.67 -7.70
CA LEU A 165 -1.27 12.69 -6.31
C LEU A 165 -2.46 12.36 -5.40
N SER A 166 -2.52 11.12 -4.91
CA SER A 166 -3.70 10.59 -4.19
C SER A 166 -4.03 11.34 -2.90
N TYR A 167 -3.09 12.05 -2.31
CA TYR A 167 -3.26 12.86 -1.11
C TYR A 167 -3.39 14.37 -1.38
N ALA A 168 -3.37 14.81 -2.64
CA ALA A 168 -3.68 16.20 -2.99
C ALA A 168 -5.14 16.53 -2.63
N THR A 169 -5.34 17.70 -2.02
CA THR A 169 -6.65 18.21 -1.62
C THR A 169 -7.07 19.43 -2.42
N LEU A 170 -6.16 19.96 -3.22
CA LEU A 170 -6.37 21.11 -4.11
C LEU A 170 -5.72 20.81 -5.46
N ASP A 171 -6.54 20.79 -6.52
CA ASP A 171 -6.02 20.72 -7.89
C ASP A 171 -5.22 21.99 -8.19
N ASP A 172 -3.96 21.82 -8.55
CA ASP A 172 -3.05 22.91 -8.92
C ASP A 172 -3.09 23.23 -10.42
N GLY A 173 -3.90 22.50 -11.19
CA GLY A 173 -4.02 22.63 -12.63
C GLY A 173 -2.85 22.08 -13.43
N ALA A 174 -1.91 21.38 -12.80
CA ALA A 174 -0.71 20.83 -13.42
C ALA A 174 -0.84 19.34 -13.77
N CYS A 175 -2.07 18.82 -13.95
CA CYS A 175 -2.26 17.44 -14.34
C CYS A 175 -1.68 17.14 -15.72
N GLU A 176 -0.88 16.07 -15.78
CA GLU A 176 -0.20 15.61 -17.00
C GLU A 176 -0.89 14.37 -17.55
N TYR A 177 -1.23 14.42 -18.83
CA TYR A 177 -1.74 13.28 -19.61
C TYR A 177 -0.79 13.05 -20.77
N TRP A 178 -0.05 11.96 -20.70
CA TRP A 178 0.97 11.64 -21.70
C TRP A 178 0.36 10.94 -22.90
N GLY A 179 0.90 11.22 -24.06
CA GLY A 179 0.50 10.63 -25.32
C GLY A 179 0.93 11.49 -26.49
N CYS A 180 0.68 11.03 -27.72
CA CYS A 180 0.95 11.82 -28.89
C CYS A 180 0.09 13.06 -28.95
N THR A 181 0.72 14.24 -29.02
CA THR A 181 0.03 15.56 -29.10
C THR A 181 -0.02 16.13 -30.53
N ASP A 182 0.56 15.44 -31.52
CA ASP A 182 0.50 15.83 -32.93
C ASP A 182 -0.86 15.43 -33.54
N ALA A 183 -1.65 16.42 -33.94
CA ALA A 183 -2.98 16.19 -34.49
C ALA A 183 -2.97 15.48 -35.86
N ASP A 184 -1.84 15.49 -36.54
CA ASP A 184 -1.64 14.85 -37.84
C ASP A 184 -1.14 13.40 -37.70
N ALA A 185 -0.75 12.99 -36.47
CA ALA A 185 -0.29 11.65 -36.21
C ALA A 185 -1.43 10.62 -36.16
N ALA A 186 -1.18 9.42 -36.66
CA ALA A 186 -2.17 8.32 -36.67
C ALA A 186 -2.65 7.93 -35.26
N ASN A 187 -1.80 8.09 -34.26
CA ASN A 187 -2.08 7.78 -32.85
C ASN A 187 -2.28 9.04 -31.99
N PHE A 188 -2.74 10.13 -32.59
CA PHE A 188 -3.09 11.36 -31.85
C PHE A 188 -4.01 11.10 -30.67
N ASN A 189 -3.61 11.56 -29.50
CA ASN A 189 -4.42 11.49 -28.31
C ASN A 189 -4.96 12.91 -27.95
N PRO A 190 -6.24 13.21 -28.20
CA PRO A 190 -6.81 14.55 -27.95
C PRO A 190 -6.84 14.94 -26.46
N PHE A 191 -6.61 13.98 -25.56
CA PHE A 191 -6.55 14.22 -24.10
C PHE A 191 -5.12 14.43 -23.59
N ALA A 192 -4.10 14.10 -24.42
CA ALA A 192 -2.71 14.33 -24.04
C ALA A 192 -2.40 15.81 -24.03
N ASN A 193 -1.71 16.24 -22.97
CA ASN A 193 -1.13 17.59 -22.86
C ASN A 193 0.40 17.57 -22.73
N VAL A 194 0.98 16.36 -22.65
CA VAL A 194 2.42 16.12 -22.66
C VAL A 194 2.72 15.10 -23.73
N ASP A 195 3.58 15.49 -24.70
CA ASP A 195 4.04 14.56 -25.73
C ASP A 195 5.00 13.54 -25.11
N ASP A 196 4.68 12.25 -25.27
CA ASP A 196 5.48 11.14 -24.78
C ASP A 196 6.50 10.63 -25.81
N GLY A 197 6.56 11.28 -26.97
CA GLY A 197 7.44 10.91 -28.09
C GLY A 197 6.98 9.68 -28.88
N THR A 198 5.72 9.25 -28.68
CA THR A 198 5.18 8.05 -29.37
C THR A 198 4.42 8.41 -30.66
N CYS A 199 4.39 9.71 -31.05
CA CYS A 199 3.69 10.11 -32.26
C CYS A 199 4.15 9.27 -33.45
N GLY A 200 3.23 8.46 -33.98
CA GLY A 200 3.43 7.68 -35.19
C GLY A 200 3.22 8.55 -36.43
N GLU A 201 4.08 8.39 -37.43
CA GLU A 201 3.83 9.02 -38.71
C GLU A 201 2.55 8.41 -39.32
N SER A 202 1.59 9.29 -39.71
CA SER A 202 0.48 8.84 -40.51
C SER A 202 1.03 8.48 -41.90
N CYS A 203 0.88 7.23 -42.29
CA CYS A 203 1.17 6.84 -43.62
C CYS A 203 0.16 7.50 -44.55
N ASP A 204 0.61 8.44 -45.40
CA ASP A 204 -0.26 9.06 -46.38
C ASP A 204 -0.65 8.02 -47.45
N PRO A 205 -1.95 7.69 -47.62
CA PRO A 205 -2.41 6.78 -48.69
C PRO A 205 -2.13 7.30 -50.10
N ALA A 206 -1.61 8.53 -50.23
CA ALA A 206 -1.25 9.16 -51.50
C ALA A 206 0.12 8.81 -52.05
N GLY A 207 0.88 7.90 -51.39
CA GLY A 207 2.03 7.22 -52.00
C GLY A 207 3.37 7.88 -51.77
N ASP A 208 3.63 8.57 -50.69
CA ASP A 208 4.97 8.92 -50.24
C ASP A 208 5.61 7.70 -49.52
N SER A 209 6.73 7.27 -50.03
CA SER A 209 7.41 5.99 -49.77
C SER A 209 8.07 5.90 -48.34
N THR A 210 7.53 6.54 -47.34
CA THR A 210 8.14 6.57 -45.98
C THR A 210 7.63 5.47 -45.07
N CYS A 211 6.52 4.80 -45.38
CA CYS A 211 6.01 3.67 -44.61
C CYS A 211 6.38 2.34 -45.24
N GLN A 212 7.65 1.97 -45.16
CA GLN A 212 8.13 0.67 -45.68
C GLN A 212 7.56 -0.56 -44.97
N ALA A 213 6.86 -0.37 -43.86
CA ALA A 213 6.27 -1.45 -43.07
C ALA A 213 4.74 -1.56 -43.24
N ASP A 214 4.09 -0.67 -43.98
CA ASP A 214 2.67 -0.76 -44.39
C ASP A 214 2.58 -1.62 -45.63
N ASN A 215 2.47 -2.94 -45.46
CA ASN A 215 2.49 -3.90 -46.52
C ASN A 215 1.12 -4.12 -47.19
N ASP A 216 0.03 -3.76 -46.53
CA ASP A 216 -1.32 -3.85 -47.08
C ASP A 216 -1.82 -2.51 -47.67
N GLY A 217 -1.10 -1.41 -47.41
CA GLY A 217 -1.38 -0.12 -48.03
C GLY A 217 -2.60 0.57 -47.42
N ASP A 218 -3.01 0.21 -46.19
CA ASP A 218 -4.16 0.80 -45.54
C ASP A 218 -3.83 2.11 -44.79
N GLY A 219 -2.56 2.50 -44.76
CA GLY A 219 -2.05 3.71 -44.13
C GLY A 219 -1.77 3.57 -42.65
N ILE A 220 -1.83 2.37 -42.07
CA ILE A 220 -1.58 2.11 -40.63
C ILE A 220 -0.69 0.85 -40.49
N ILE A 221 0.47 0.99 -39.86
CA ILE A 221 1.32 -0.17 -39.57
C ILE A 221 0.68 -1.00 -38.44
N THR A 222 0.21 -2.19 -38.77
CA THR A 222 -0.51 -3.08 -37.86
C THR A 222 0.04 -4.50 -37.87
N VAL A 223 -0.60 -5.39 -37.11
CA VAL A 223 -0.30 -6.83 -37.14
C VAL A 223 -0.57 -7.45 -38.53
N SER A 224 -1.47 -6.83 -39.32
CA SER A 224 -1.77 -7.28 -40.68
C SER A 224 -0.54 -7.18 -41.56
N ASP A 225 0.20 -6.09 -41.50
CA ASP A 225 1.43 -5.86 -42.25
C ASP A 225 2.51 -6.86 -41.88
N LEU A 226 2.65 -7.16 -40.58
CA LEU A 226 3.57 -8.16 -40.09
C LEU A 226 3.21 -9.56 -40.62
N LEU A 227 1.92 -9.90 -40.70
CA LEU A 227 1.46 -11.17 -41.22
C LEU A 227 1.73 -11.32 -42.72
N ILE A 228 1.56 -10.23 -43.50
CA ILE A 228 1.92 -10.21 -44.92
C ILE A 228 3.43 -10.42 -45.11
N LEU A 229 4.25 -9.67 -44.34
CA LEU A 229 5.71 -9.83 -44.38
C LEU A 229 6.15 -11.24 -43.99
N LEU A 230 5.53 -11.84 -42.96
CA LEU A 230 5.83 -13.20 -42.53
C LEU A 230 5.36 -14.25 -43.58
N GLY A 231 4.28 -13.97 -44.29
CA GLY A 231 3.77 -14.82 -45.37
C GLY A 231 4.72 -14.89 -46.59
N GLU A 232 5.49 -13.83 -46.80
CA GLU A 232 6.52 -13.78 -47.88
C GLU A 232 7.88 -14.35 -47.45
N PHE A 233 8.04 -14.62 -46.14
CA PHE A 233 9.29 -15.15 -45.61
C PHE A 233 9.53 -16.57 -46.10
N GLY A 234 10.52 -16.75 -46.98
CA GLY A 234 10.89 -18.05 -47.56
C GLY A 234 10.37 -18.27 -48.98
N SER A 235 9.64 -17.33 -49.57
CA SER A 235 9.38 -17.34 -51.01
C SER A 235 10.65 -16.94 -51.76
N ALA A 236 10.99 -17.72 -52.81
CA ALA A 236 12.13 -17.39 -53.64
C ALA A 236 11.82 -16.13 -54.47
N CYS A 237 12.75 -15.17 -54.50
CA CYS A 237 12.70 -14.07 -55.46
C CYS A 237 12.89 -14.64 -56.85
N GLU A 238 11.89 -14.52 -57.75
CA GLU A 238 12.03 -14.82 -59.18
C GLU A 238 12.77 -13.68 -59.90
#